data_ddf2094bbeda6ac1cd136e28955debdc
#
_entry.id   ddf2094bbeda6ac1cd136e28955debdc
#
_cell.length_a   1.000
_cell.length_b   1.000
_cell.length_c   1.000
_cell.angle_alpha   90.00
_cell.angle_beta   90.00
_cell.angle_gamma   90.00
#
_symmetry.space_group_name_H-M   'P 1'
#
loop_
_entity.id
_entity.type
_entity.pdbx_description
1 polymer ?
#
loop_
_entity_poly.entity_id
_entity_poly.type
_entity_poly.pdbx_seq_one_letter_code
_entity_poly.pdbx_strand_id
1 'polypeptide(L)'
;MSKKLKVLPPMKCDKGCGDCCGVAPTTEAEYRKILHVIRAKGIVPKRQGATCPLYQEGTCQVYDARPLACRLFGHHEALGCSRGYNTNIPEKDVRRMIFANGKAERVTHEVLIEFGIVKTLEEAVLDPV
;
A
#
# COMPACT_ATOMS: atom_id res chain seq x y z
N MET A 1 -9.31 17.86 -17.07
CA MET A 1 -9.36 16.97 -15.90
C MET A 1 -9.50 17.78 -14.63
N SER A 2 -10.38 17.37 -13.77
CA SER A 2 -10.59 18.06 -12.51
C SER A 2 -9.40 17.88 -11.57
N LYS A 3 -8.96 18.98 -10.95
CA LYS A 3 -7.89 18.91 -9.93
C LYS A 3 -8.31 18.07 -8.72
N LYS A 4 -9.60 17.89 -8.52
CA LYS A 4 -10.14 17.06 -7.43
C LYS A 4 -9.67 15.62 -7.49
N LEU A 5 -9.30 15.14 -8.69
CA LEU A 5 -8.87 13.75 -8.87
C LEU A 5 -7.42 13.51 -8.44
N LYS A 6 -6.68 14.57 -8.13
CA LYS A 6 -5.30 14.43 -7.65
C LYS A 6 -5.23 14.07 -6.18
N VAL A 7 -6.31 14.33 -5.46
CA VAL A 7 -6.40 14.05 -4.03
C VAL A 7 -7.64 13.19 -3.79
N LEU A 8 -7.45 12.02 -3.22
CA LEU A 8 -8.55 11.14 -2.87
C LEU A 8 -9.39 11.79 -1.76
N PRO A 9 -10.73 11.64 -1.82
CA PRO A 9 -11.57 12.15 -0.73
C PRO A 9 -11.22 11.46 0.59
N PRO A 10 -11.38 12.15 1.72
CA PRO A 10 -11.15 11.52 3.01
C PRO A 10 -12.09 10.33 3.19
N MET A 11 -11.57 9.25 3.75
CA MET A 11 -12.34 8.06 4.00
C MET A 11 -12.30 7.74 5.50
N LYS A 12 -13.43 7.32 6.02
CA LYS A 12 -13.53 6.89 7.40
C LYS A 12 -12.90 5.50 7.52
N CYS A 13 -11.61 5.47 7.76
CA CYS A 13 -10.86 4.22 7.83
C CYS A 13 -10.41 3.95 9.26
N ASP A 14 -10.64 2.72 9.71
CA ASP A 14 -10.04 2.24 10.95
C ASP A 14 -8.60 1.83 10.63
N LYS A 15 -7.65 2.67 10.98
CA LYS A 15 -6.24 2.45 10.70
C LYS A 15 -5.69 1.15 11.30
N GLY A 16 -6.34 0.62 12.33
CA GLY A 16 -5.93 -0.62 12.96
C GLY A 16 -6.52 -1.86 12.33
N CYS A 17 -7.34 -1.72 11.28
CA CYS A 17 -8.00 -2.86 10.65
C CYS A 17 -7.02 -3.84 9.98
N GLY A 18 -6.11 -3.33 9.16
CA GLY A 18 -5.12 -4.16 8.47
C GLY A 18 -5.64 -5.04 7.34
N ASP A 19 -6.94 -5.08 7.11
CA ASP A 19 -7.54 -5.98 6.10
C ASP A 19 -7.10 -5.65 4.68
N CYS A 20 -6.74 -4.40 4.40
CA CYS A 20 -6.22 -4.01 3.09
C CYS A 20 -4.69 -4.03 3.02
N CYS A 21 -4.01 -4.44 4.08
CA CYS A 21 -2.56 -4.48 4.14
C CYS A 21 -2.04 -5.82 3.65
N GLY A 22 -1.87 -5.92 2.34
CA GLY A 22 -1.36 -7.12 1.68
C GLY A 22 -0.25 -6.79 0.70
N VAL A 23 -0.09 -7.63 -0.32
CA VAL A 23 0.86 -7.39 -1.41
C VAL A 23 0.30 -6.27 -2.28
N ALA A 24 0.96 -5.13 -2.30
CA ALA A 24 0.47 -3.96 -3.03
C ALA A 24 1.41 -3.56 -4.17
N PRO A 25 0.86 -3.41 -5.41
CA PRO A 25 1.64 -2.88 -6.52
C PRO A 25 2.13 -1.48 -6.21
N THR A 26 3.36 -1.18 -6.57
CA THR A 26 4.03 0.04 -6.14
C THR A 26 4.92 0.57 -7.26
N THR A 27 4.85 1.87 -7.56
CA THR A 27 5.76 2.46 -8.53
C THR A 27 7.15 2.63 -7.91
N GLU A 28 8.16 2.83 -8.74
CA GLU A 28 9.51 3.06 -8.25
C GLU A 28 9.57 4.29 -7.33
N ALA A 29 8.89 5.36 -7.71
CA ALA A 29 8.86 6.59 -6.89
C ALA A 29 8.20 6.35 -5.53
N GLU A 30 7.10 5.60 -5.52
CA GLU A 30 6.42 5.25 -4.28
C GLU A 30 7.30 4.38 -3.40
N TYR A 31 7.98 3.41 -4.02
CA TYR A 31 8.86 2.50 -3.30
C TYR A 31 10.00 3.27 -2.62
N ARG A 32 10.61 4.22 -3.32
CA ARG A 32 11.68 5.05 -2.77
C ARG A 32 11.19 5.90 -1.61
N LYS A 33 9.97 6.42 -1.70
CA LYS A 33 9.38 7.20 -0.63
C LYS A 33 9.17 6.34 0.61
N ILE A 34 8.68 5.11 0.42
CA ILE A 34 8.52 4.16 1.51
C ILE A 34 9.87 3.87 2.17
N LEU A 35 10.91 3.61 1.39
CA LEU A 35 12.26 3.37 1.92
C LEU A 35 12.77 4.55 2.73
N HIS A 36 12.51 5.76 2.25
CA HIS A 36 12.91 6.97 2.97
C HIS A 36 12.25 7.04 4.34
N VAL A 37 10.96 6.79 4.41
CA VAL A 37 10.21 6.82 5.68
C VAL A 37 10.71 5.73 6.62
N ILE A 38 10.93 4.52 6.10
CA ILE A 38 11.44 3.41 6.90
C ILE A 38 12.78 3.78 7.55
N ARG A 39 13.69 4.34 6.76
CA ARG A 39 15.02 4.72 7.27
C ARG A 39 14.96 5.89 8.23
N ALA A 40 14.12 6.88 7.93
CA ALA A 40 13.98 8.08 8.76
C ALA A 40 13.39 7.75 10.13
N LYS A 41 12.46 6.79 10.20
CA LYS A 41 11.78 6.41 11.44
C LYS A 41 12.41 5.20 12.14
N GLY A 42 13.38 4.54 11.51
CA GLY A 42 13.99 3.34 12.07
C GLY A 42 13.04 2.14 12.11
N ILE A 43 12.14 2.06 11.14
CA ILE A 43 11.19 0.95 11.07
C ILE A 43 11.92 -0.31 10.58
N VAL A 44 11.61 -1.46 11.18
CA VAL A 44 12.13 -2.75 10.73
C VAL A 44 10.98 -3.53 10.09
N PRO A 45 11.03 -3.80 8.77
CA PRO A 45 10.00 -4.60 8.13
C PRO A 45 9.93 -6.00 8.72
N LYS A 46 8.71 -6.56 8.81
CA LYS A 46 8.51 -7.91 9.36
C LYS A 46 8.03 -8.87 8.27
N ARG A 47 8.63 -10.04 8.23
CA ARG A 47 8.16 -11.13 7.37
C ARG A 47 6.93 -11.74 8.03
N GLN A 48 5.77 -11.60 7.41
CA GLN A 48 4.49 -12.08 7.95
C GLN A 48 3.55 -12.56 6.83
N GLY A 49 4.12 -13.31 5.89
CA GLY A 49 3.36 -13.89 4.80
C GLY A 49 2.79 -12.83 3.87
N ALA A 50 1.53 -12.99 3.50
CA ALA A 50 0.87 -12.07 2.58
C ALA A 50 0.52 -10.73 3.23
N THR A 51 0.57 -10.63 4.55
CA THR A 51 0.35 -9.36 5.24
C THR A 51 1.52 -8.42 4.96
N CYS A 52 1.23 -7.15 4.72
CA CYS A 52 2.26 -6.16 4.42
C CYS A 52 3.32 -6.11 5.53
N PRO A 53 4.62 -6.17 5.16
CA PRO A 53 5.70 -6.12 6.14
C PRO A 53 5.73 -4.87 7.01
N LEU A 54 5.00 -3.83 6.62
CA LEU A 54 4.96 -2.55 7.31
C LEU A 54 3.73 -2.38 8.18
N TYR A 55 2.84 -3.37 8.18
CA TYR A 55 1.70 -3.39 9.09
C TYR A 55 2.14 -4.03 10.40
N GLN A 56 2.35 -3.22 11.42
CA GLN A 56 2.88 -3.66 12.71
C GLN A 56 2.14 -2.95 13.83
N GLU A 57 1.99 -3.64 14.95
CA GLU A 57 1.35 -3.06 16.13
C GLU A 57 -0.03 -2.48 15.83
N GLY A 58 -0.78 -3.17 14.97
CA GLY A 58 -2.14 -2.77 14.63
C GLY A 58 -2.26 -1.60 13.68
N THR A 59 -1.19 -1.16 13.03
CA THR A 59 -1.27 -0.03 12.11
C THR A 59 -0.17 -0.11 11.04
N CYS A 60 -0.43 0.53 9.90
CA CYS A 60 0.57 0.69 8.86
C CYS A 60 1.60 1.73 9.30
N GLN A 61 2.86 1.32 9.41
CA GLN A 61 3.92 2.20 9.88
C GLN A 61 4.29 3.30 8.91
N VAL A 62 3.90 3.17 7.65
CA VAL A 62 4.12 4.19 6.61
C VAL A 62 2.79 4.72 6.07
N TYR A 63 1.80 4.85 6.93
CA TYR A 63 0.43 5.21 6.53
C TYR A 63 0.38 6.41 5.58
N ASP A 64 1.13 7.47 5.88
CA ASP A 64 1.13 8.68 5.08
C ASP A 64 1.93 8.56 3.77
N ALA A 65 2.70 7.49 3.61
CA ALA A 65 3.47 7.22 2.39
C ALA A 65 2.95 6.00 1.64
N ARG A 66 1.71 5.59 1.91
CA ARG A 66 1.13 4.41 1.23
C ARG A 66 1.10 4.60 -0.28
N PRO A 67 1.41 3.54 -1.05
CA PRO A 67 1.24 3.61 -2.50
C PRO A 67 -0.23 3.79 -2.89
N LEU A 68 -0.46 4.26 -4.11
CA LEU A 68 -1.81 4.51 -4.60
C LEU A 68 -2.71 3.28 -4.46
N ALA A 69 -2.18 2.08 -4.74
CA ALA A 69 -2.95 0.85 -4.60
C ALA A 69 -3.55 0.71 -3.20
N CYS A 70 -2.77 1.01 -2.16
CA CYS A 70 -3.26 0.97 -0.78
C CYS A 70 -4.28 2.06 -0.50
N ARG A 71 -4.07 3.26 -1.07
CA ARG A 71 -4.97 4.40 -0.85
C ARG A 71 -6.31 4.27 -1.57
N LEU A 72 -6.38 3.44 -2.62
CA LEU A 72 -7.61 3.24 -3.38
C LEU A 72 -8.62 2.32 -2.68
N PHE A 73 -8.20 1.53 -1.71
CA PHE A 73 -9.14 0.67 -0.98
C PHE A 73 -10.21 1.51 -0.30
N GLY A 74 -11.46 1.13 -0.52
CA GLY A 74 -12.61 1.86 0.00
C GLY A 74 -13.11 3.00 -0.89
N HIS A 75 -12.45 3.25 -2.04
CA HIS A 75 -12.85 4.33 -2.95
C HIS A 75 -13.53 3.83 -4.23
N HIS A 76 -13.56 2.52 -4.46
CA HIS A 76 -14.24 1.92 -5.59
C HIS A 76 -14.67 0.50 -5.20
N GLU A 77 -15.81 0.02 -5.73
CA GLU A 77 -16.33 -1.28 -5.35
C GLU A 77 -15.38 -2.44 -5.66
N ALA A 78 -14.57 -2.32 -6.73
CA ALA A 78 -13.57 -3.33 -7.09
C ALA A 78 -12.44 -3.41 -6.05
N LEU A 79 -12.26 -2.37 -5.25
CA LEU A 79 -11.27 -2.29 -4.18
C LEU A 79 -11.99 -1.92 -2.88
N GLY A 80 -13.07 -2.65 -2.60
CA GLY A 80 -13.91 -2.39 -1.43
C GLY A 80 -13.19 -2.66 -0.12
N CYS A 81 -13.47 -1.82 0.85
CA CYS A 81 -13.00 -2.05 2.21
C CYS A 81 -13.84 -3.15 2.86
N SER A 82 -13.20 -4.10 3.56
CA SER A 82 -13.90 -5.17 4.26
C SER A 82 -14.87 -4.64 5.33
N ARG A 83 -14.66 -3.39 5.77
CA ARG A 83 -15.55 -2.71 6.73
C ARG A 83 -16.71 -2.00 6.05
N GLY A 84 -16.86 -2.12 4.73
CA GLY A 84 -17.96 -1.54 3.99
C GLY A 84 -17.78 -0.09 3.56
N TYR A 85 -16.63 0.51 3.81
CA TYR A 85 -16.37 1.88 3.38
C TYR A 85 -16.21 1.93 1.88
N ASN A 86 -16.93 2.84 1.22
CA ASN A 86 -16.82 3.04 -0.21
C ASN A 86 -17.28 4.46 -0.55
N THR A 87 -16.38 5.26 -1.11
CA THR A 87 -16.70 6.63 -1.51
C THR A 87 -17.22 6.70 -2.93
N ASN A 88 -17.33 5.56 -3.63
CA ASN A 88 -17.92 5.44 -4.96
C ASN A 88 -17.27 6.32 -6.03
N ILE A 89 -15.95 6.38 -6.06
CA ILE A 89 -15.25 7.09 -7.14
C ILE A 89 -15.52 6.36 -8.46
N PRO A 90 -15.91 7.08 -9.52
CA PRO A 90 -16.15 6.45 -10.82
C PRO A 90 -14.91 5.69 -11.33
N GLU A 91 -15.15 4.56 -11.99
CA GLU A 91 -14.06 3.73 -12.51
C GLU A 91 -13.12 4.51 -13.43
N LYS A 92 -13.66 5.40 -14.27
CA LYS A 92 -12.84 6.21 -15.18
C LYS A 92 -11.84 7.08 -14.39
N ASP A 93 -12.22 7.56 -13.23
CA ASP A 93 -11.38 8.40 -12.40
C ASP A 93 -10.29 7.56 -11.71
N VAL A 94 -10.64 6.35 -11.26
CA VAL A 94 -9.67 5.40 -10.71
C VAL A 94 -8.63 5.08 -11.78
N ARG A 95 -9.05 4.80 -13.01
CA ARG A 95 -8.14 4.51 -14.12
C ARG A 95 -7.20 5.68 -14.42
N ARG A 96 -7.71 6.90 -14.36
CA ARG A 96 -6.88 8.10 -14.57
C ARG A 96 -5.83 8.24 -13.49
N MET A 97 -6.18 7.97 -12.24
CA MET A 97 -5.24 8.03 -11.13
C MET A 97 -4.14 7.00 -11.30
N ILE A 98 -4.51 5.77 -11.67
CA ILE A 98 -3.54 4.70 -11.88
C ILE A 98 -2.61 5.06 -13.04
N PHE A 99 -3.17 5.55 -14.14
CA PHE A 99 -2.37 5.95 -15.30
C PHE A 99 -1.40 7.09 -14.96
N ALA A 100 -1.91 8.11 -14.27
CA ALA A 100 -1.10 9.27 -13.89
C ALA A 100 -0.01 8.92 -12.87
N ASN A 101 -0.26 7.91 -12.05
CA ASN A 101 0.69 7.46 -11.02
C ASN A 101 1.92 6.76 -11.62
N GLY A 102 1.77 6.21 -12.83
CA GLY A 102 2.86 5.54 -13.52
C GLY A 102 2.82 4.02 -13.34
N LYS A 103 3.79 3.36 -13.97
CA LYS A 103 3.85 1.90 -13.98
C LYS A 103 4.31 1.34 -12.64
N ALA A 104 3.53 0.41 -12.11
CA ALA A 104 3.85 -0.27 -10.86
C ALA A 104 4.75 -1.47 -11.16
N GLU A 105 6.04 -1.31 -10.98
CA GLU A 105 7.03 -2.36 -11.24
C GLU A 105 7.55 -3.03 -9.98
N ARG A 106 7.08 -2.58 -8.83
CA ARG A 106 7.48 -3.11 -7.52
C ARG A 106 6.26 -3.54 -6.72
N VAL A 107 6.50 -4.26 -5.63
CA VAL A 107 5.47 -4.53 -4.62
C VAL A 107 6.04 -4.19 -3.25
N THR A 108 5.16 -3.89 -2.30
CA THR A 108 5.57 -3.48 -0.95
C THR A 108 6.44 -4.52 -0.25
N HIS A 109 6.23 -5.80 -0.53
CA HIS A 109 7.00 -6.88 0.10
C HIS A 109 8.48 -6.87 -0.28
N GLU A 110 8.87 -6.14 -1.33
CA GLU A 110 10.28 -6.03 -1.72
C GLU A 110 11.13 -5.34 -0.66
N VAL A 111 10.53 -4.62 0.28
CA VAL A 111 11.28 -4.03 1.39
C VAL A 111 11.99 -5.11 2.21
N LEU A 112 11.44 -6.31 2.26
CA LEU A 112 12.10 -7.42 2.97
C LEU A 112 13.40 -7.84 2.28
N ILE A 113 13.44 -7.72 0.96
CA ILE A 113 14.66 -7.99 0.17
C ILE A 113 15.64 -6.85 0.37
N GLU A 114 15.15 -5.63 0.29
CA GLU A 114 15.97 -4.42 0.44
C GLU A 114 16.73 -4.40 1.77
N PHE A 115 16.10 -4.86 2.83
CA PHE A 115 16.69 -4.88 4.16
C PHE A 115 17.34 -6.23 4.53
N GLY A 116 17.48 -7.12 3.55
CA GLY A 116 18.21 -8.38 3.74
C GLY A 116 17.51 -9.42 4.60
N ILE A 117 16.20 -9.27 4.82
CA ILE A 117 15.42 -10.21 5.64
C ILE A 117 15.13 -11.50 4.88
N VAL A 118 14.85 -11.37 3.58
CA VAL A 118 14.68 -12.50 2.67
C VAL A 118 15.50 -12.24 1.40
N LYS A 119 15.70 -13.27 0.58
CA LYS A 119 16.49 -13.16 -0.65
C LYS A 119 15.65 -13.00 -1.90
N THR A 120 14.44 -13.54 -1.90
CA THR A 120 13.57 -13.55 -3.07
C THR A 120 12.20 -13.01 -2.75
N LEU A 121 11.47 -12.56 -3.77
CA LEU A 121 10.10 -12.10 -3.61
C LEU A 121 9.19 -13.25 -3.17
N GLU A 122 9.45 -14.46 -3.65
CA GLU A 122 8.68 -15.63 -3.24
C GLU A 122 8.79 -15.84 -1.73
N GLU A 123 9.99 -15.77 -1.16
CA GLU A 123 10.16 -15.86 0.29
C GLU A 123 9.44 -14.73 1.02
N ALA A 124 9.42 -13.55 0.41
CA ALA A 124 8.82 -12.38 1.04
C ALA A 124 7.31 -12.52 1.24
N VAL A 125 6.63 -13.28 0.38
CA VAL A 125 5.17 -13.43 0.43
C VAL A 125 4.71 -14.76 1.02
N LEU A 126 5.61 -15.71 1.25
CA LEU A 126 5.27 -16.97 1.91
C LEU A 126 5.14 -16.77 3.42
N ASP A 127 4.37 -17.64 4.05
CA ASP A 127 4.23 -17.58 5.50
C ASP A 127 5.58 -17.84 6.18
N PRO A 128 5.92 -17.09 7.21
CA PRO A 128 7.12 -17.35 7.99
C PRO A 128 6.98 -18.69 8.73
N VAL A 129 8.06 -19.42 8.78
CA VAL A 129 8.09 -20.71 9.45
C VAL A 129 8.46 -20.53 10.92
#